data_23c06cfa7162967301f19b25d523752f
#
_entry.id   23c06cfa7162967301f19b25d523752f
#
_cell.length_a   1.000
_cell.length_b   1.000
_cell.length_c   1.000
_cell.angle_alpha   90.00
_cell.angle_beta   90.00
_cell.angle_gamma   90.00
#
_symmetry.space_group_name_H-M   'P 1'
#
loop_
_entity.id
_entity.type
_entity.pdbx_description
1 polymer ?
#
loop_
_entity_poly.entity_id
_entity_poly.type
_entity_poly.pdbx_seq_one_letter_code
_entity_poly.pdbx_strand_id
1 'polypeptide(L)'
;EEVKNQCKIIKSFDEITEPCMKVAVYEREGMTEESIQYWRERFKDRCTVVTSGFAWVDFVPFTTNKAKGIRKYQELLGIGPDECMAFGDEYNDIEMMKSVKYSFAMKHAKPGVKAAAFYETEKVEPVLRRLIAAGGDIKEVL
;
A
#
# COMPACT_ATOMS: atom_id res chain seq x y z
N GLU A 1 -12.45 -17.92 2.78
CA GLU A 1 -11.36 -18.44 3.64
C GLU A 1 -10.95 -17.31 4.57
N GLU A 2 -11.23 -17.47 5.88
CA GLU A 2 -10.73 -16.54 6.89
C GLU A 2 -9.21 -16.68 6.96
N VAL A 3 -8.52 -15.56 6.72
CA VAL A 3 -7.08 -15.48 6.99
C VAL A 3 -6.91 -15.61 8.50
N LYS A 4 -6.54 -16.78 8.97
CA LYS A 4 -6.20 -17.02 10.38
C LYS A 4 -4.88 -16.35 10.69
N ASN A 5 -4.94 -15.08 11.05
CA ASN A 5 -3.77 -14.40 11.60
C ASN A 5 -3.42 -15.01 12.95
N GLN A 6 -2.17 -15.39 13.13
CA GLN A 6 -1.67 -15.73 14.45
C GLN A 6 -1.71 -14.46 15.30
N CYS A 7 -2.49 -14.47 16.37
CA CYS A 7 -2.57 -13.35 17.29
C CYS A 7 -2.27 -13.78 18.72
N LYS A 8 -1.55 -12.95 19.45
CA LYS A 8 -1.30 -13.05 20.88
C LYS A 8 -1.98 -11.89 21.58
N ILE A 9 -2.86 -12.17 22.52
CA ILE A 9 -3.42 -11.14 23.39
C ILE A 9 -2.42 -10.86 24.50
N ILE A 10 -2.03 -9.61 24.66
CA ILE A 10 -1.11 -9.14 25.69
C ILE A 10 -1.84 -8.26 26.72
N LYS A 11 -1.38 -8.26 27.96
CA LYS A 11 -1.91 -7.42 29.03
C LYS A 11 -1.14 -6.10 29.19
N SER A 12 0.14 -6.08 28.79
CA SER A 12 1.00 -4.92 28.80
C SER A 12 1.86 -4.88 27.54
N PHE A 13 2.18 -3.67 27.07
CA PHE A 13 3.14 -3.47 25.99
C PHE A 13 4.55 -3.95 26.34
N ASP A 14 4.90 -4.07 27.62
CA ASP A 14 6.19 -4.60 28.07
C ASP A 14 6.40 -6.09 27.72
N GLU A 15 5.33 -6.79 27.35
CA GLU A 15 5.40 -8.16 26.85
C GLU A 15 5.88 -8.26 25.39
N ILE A 16 6.00 -7.13 24.70
CA ILE A 16 6.49 -7.09 23.31
C ILE A 16 8.01 -6.97 23.38
N THR A 17 8.69 -8.07 23.12
CA THR A 17 10.16 -8.14 23.11
C THR A 17 10.75 -8.07 21.71
N GLU A 18 9.92 -8.22 20.69
CA GLU A 18 10.32 -8.26 19.28
C GLU A 18 10.18 -6.88 18.62
N PRO A 19 10.99 -6.57 17.58
CA PRO A 19 10.84 -5.34 16.83
C PRO A 19 9.46 -5.23 16.20
N CYS A 20 8.78 -4.11 16.42
CA CYS A 20 7.46 -3.83 15.88
C CYS A 20 7.59 -3.18 14.50
N MET A 21 7.04 -3.81 13.47
CA MET A 21 7.03 -3.28 12.09
C MET A 21 5.98 -2.20 11.88
N LYS A 22 4.84 -2.32 12.56
CA LYS A 22 3.69 -1.41 12.44
C LYS A 22 2.85 -1.48 13.72
N VAL A 23 2.36 -0.34 14.16
CA VAL A 23 1.28 -0.25 15.15
C VAL A 23 0.02 0.19 14.42
N ALA A 24 -1.08 -0.49 14.64
CA ALA A 24 -2.38 -0.12 14.09
C ALA A 24 -3.37 0.17 15.22
N VAL A 25 -4.09 1.27 15.09
CA VAL A 25 -5.17 1.66 16.00
C VAL A 25 -6.48 1.60 15.23
N TYR A 26 -7.49 1.00 15.83
CA TYR A 26 -8.84 0.93 15.30
C TYR A 26 -9.76 1.90 16.04
N GLU A 27 -10.31 2.88 15.36
CA GLU A 27 -11.30 3.79 15.89
C GLU A 27 -12.71 3.27 15.57
N ARG A 28 -13.38 2.76 16.58
CA ARG A 28 -14.66 2.03 16.44
C ARG A 28 -15.75 2.82 15.69
N GLU A 29 -15.81 4.12 15.90
CA GLU A 29 -16.81 5.01 15.29
C GLU A 29 -16.37 5.58 13.94
N GLY A 30 -15.20 5.14 13.47
CA GLY A 30 -14.56 5.67 12.27
C GLY A 30 -13.67 6.87 12.56
N MET A 31 -12.77 7.17 11.64
CA MET A 31 -11.86 8.30 11.74
C MET A 31 -12.53 9.59 11.27
N THR A 32 -12.27 10.67 11.98
CA THR A 32 -12.59 12.04 11.56
C THR A 32 -11.33 12.77 11.12
N GLU A 33 -11.48 13.86 10.38
CA GLU A 33 -10.32 14.72 10.03
C GLU A 33 -9.60 15.24 11.29
N GLU A 34 -10.33 15.50 12.36
CA GLU A 34 -9.79 15.94 13.65
C GLU A 34 -8.94 14.83 14.29
N SER A 35 -9.43 13.58 14.34
CA SER A 35 -8.68 12.46 14.90
C SER A 35 -7.42 12.16 14.08
N ILE A 36 -7.51 12.23 12.74
CA ILE A 36 -6.36 12.05 11.84
C ILE A 36 -5.31 13.13 12.09
N GLN A 37 -5.74 14.39 12.18
CA GLN A 37 -4.84 15.51 12.45
C GLN A 37 -4.19 15.40 13.84
N TYR A 38 -4.95 14.98 14.85
CA TYR A 38 -4.42 14.72 16.18
C TYR A 38 -3.28 13.67 16.16
N TRP A 39 -3.50 12.53 15.49
CA TRP A 39 -2.49 11.49 15.41
C TRP A 39 -1.26 11.93 14.63
N ARG A 40 -1.44 12.63 13.52
CA ARG A 40 -0.33 13.17 12.71
C ARG A 40 0.53 14.14 13.50
N GLU A 41 -0.08 15.10 14.17
CA GLU A 41 0.65 16.10 14.96
C GLU A 41 1.38 15.46 16.14
N ARG A 42 0.73 14.54 16.85
CA ARG A 42 1.30 13.89 18.03
C ARG A 42 2.51 13.01 17.72
N PHE A 43 2.57 12.43 16.52
CA PHE A 43 3.61 11.49 16.13
C PHE A 43 4.52 11.98 15.00
N LYS A 44 4.39 13.22 14.57
CA LYS A 44 5.12 13.82 13.44
C LYS A 44 6.63 13.61 13.46
N ASP A 45 7.23 13.58 14.65
CA ASP A 45 8.68 13.44 14.85
C ASP A 45 9.11 11.98 15.12
N ARG A 46 8.18 11.04 15.12
CA ARG A 46 8.44 9.64 15.50
C ARG A 46 8.19 8.64 14.38
N CYS A 47 7.13 8.86 13.62
CA CYS A 47 6.72 7.93 12.55
C CYS A 47 5.80 8.60 11.54
N THR A 48 5.56 7.92 10.43
CA THR A 48 4.52 8.30 9.47
C THR A 48 3.18 7.76 9.94
N VAL A 49 2.16 8.62 9.98
CA VAL A 49 0.77 8.24 10.26
C VAL A 49 0.01 8.10 8.94
N VAL A 50 -0.43 6.90 8.65
CA VAL A 50 -1.18 6.55 7.44
C VAL A 50 -2.57 6.08 7.83
N THR A 51 -3.58 6.49 7.09
CA THR A 51 -4.95 6.03 7.28
C THR A 51 -5.30 4.99 6.23
N SER A 52 -6.00 3.94 6.62
CA SER A 52 -6.48 2.92 5.71
C SER A 52 -7.93 2.55 6.01
N GLY A 53 -8.77 2.58 4.97
CA GLY A 53 -10.21 2.35 5.10
C GLY A 53 -10.89 3.38 5.99
N PHE A 54 -11.98 2.94 6.64
CA PHE A 54 -12.87 3.81 7.42
C PHE A 54 -12.36 4.11 8.85
N ALA A 55 -11.61 3.19 9.46
CA ALA A 55 -11.41 3.21 10.91
C ALA A 55 -9.96 2.89 11.37
N TRP A 56 -9.03 2.69 10.46
CA TRP A 56 -7.67 2.29 10.82
C TRP A 56 -6.66 3.42 10.69
N VAL A 57 -5.86 3.60 11.73
CA VAL A 57 -4.68 4.48 11.77
C VAL A 57 -3.45 3.61 11.93
N ASP A 58 -2.57 3.65 10.94
CA ASP A 58 -1.32 2.90 10.92
C ASP A 58 -0.14 3.83 11.24
N PHE A 59 0.67 3.46 12.21
CA PHE A 59 1.92 4.10 12.57
C PHE A 59 3.06 3.27 12.02
N VAL A 60 3.77 3.81 11.04
CA VAL A 60 4.85 3.11 10.34
C VAL A 60 6.15 3.91 10.39
N PRO A 61 7.32 3.27 10.39
CA PRO A 61 8.59 4.00 10.35
C PRO A 61 8.65 4.95 9.15
N PHE A 62 9.30 6.12 9.30
CA PHE A 62 9.49 7.09 8.20
C PHE A 62 10.13 6.50 6.96
N THR A 63 10.88 5.43 7.14
CA THR A 63 11.56 4.74 6.05
C THR A 63 10.67 3.76 5.30
N THR A 64 9.43 3.55 5.73
CA THR A 64 8.54 2.51 5.18
C THR A 64 7.46 3.11 4.29
N ASN A 65 7.42 2.69 3.03
CA ASN A 65 6.32 2.91 2.11
C ASN A 65 6.29 1.80 1.04
N LYS A 66 5.21 1.69 0.29
CA LYS A 66 5.03 0.64 -0.73
C LYS A 66 6.10 0.71 -1.83
N ALA A 67 6.50 1.92 -2.25
CA ALA A 67 7.55 2.11 -3.26
C ALA A 67 8.92 1.58 -2.82
N LYS A 68 9.27 1.78 -1.55
CA LYS A 68 10.52 1.22 -1.00
C LYS A 68 10.51 -0.31 -0.98
N GLY A 69 9.38 -0.90 -0.66
CA GLY A 69 9.20 -2.35 -0.75
C GLY A 69 9.43 -2.85 -2.17
N ILE A 70 8.81 -2.21 -3.16
CA ILE A 70 8.99 -2.59 -4.59
C ILE A 70 10.44 -2.43 -5.02
N ARG A 71 11.08 -1.29 -4.73
CA ARG A 71 12.50 -1.08 -5.07
C ARG A 71 13.39 -2.16 -4.46
N LYS A 72 13.10 -2.58 -3.23
CA LYS A 72 13.86 -3.66 -2.60
C LYS A 72 13.68 -5.00 -3.33
N TYR A 73 12.46 -5.30 -3.81
CA TYR A 73 12.23 -6.48 -4.64
C TYR A 73 12.90 -6.36 -6.01
N GLN A 74 12.86 -5.20 -6.65
CA GLN A 74 13.57 -4.93 -7.91
C GLN A 74 15.07 -5.21 -7.76
N GLU A 75 15.69 -4.68 -6.70
CA GLU A 75 17.10 -4.95 -6.38
C GLU A 75 17.38 -6.44 -6.16
N LEU A 76 16.56 -7.12 -5.34
CA LEU A 76 16.74 -8.53 -5.00
C LEU A 76 16.59 -9.47 -6.21
N LEU A 77 15.70 -9.14 -7.12
CA LEU A 77 15.39 -9.95 -8.30
C LEU A 77 16.19 -9.53 -9.53
N GLY A 78 16.92 -8.41 -9.47
CA GLY A 78 17.66 -7.84 -10.59
C GLY A 78 16.77 -7.39 -11.75
N ILE A 79 15.53 -6.93 -11.44
CA ILE A 79 14.56 -6.44 -12.43
C ILE A 79 14.41 -4.92 -12.37
N GLY A 80 14.10 -4.32 -13.53
CA GLY A 80 13.86 -2.88 -13.65
C GLY A 80 12.42 -2.45 -13.43
N PRO A 81 12.15 -1.14 -13.32
CA PRO A 81 10.79 -0.62 -13.28
C PRO A 81 9.96 -0.97 -14.51
N ASP A 82 10.59 -1.19 -15.65
CA ASP A 82 9.98 -1.55 -16.94
C ASP A 82 9.58 -3.02 -17.05
N GLU A 83 9.96 -3.83 -16.05
CA GLU A 83 9.54 -5.21 -15.88
C GLU A 83 8.48 -5.37 -14.78
N CYS A 84 8.01 -4.23 -14.22
CA CYS A 84 7.11 -4.22 -13.09
C CYS A 84 5.75 -3.62 -13.44
N MET A 85 4.70 -4.24 -12.89
CA MET A 85 3.33 -3.76 -12.94
C MET A 85 2.79 -3.54 -11.52
N ALA A 86 2.00 -2.48 -11.33
CA ALA A 86 1.36 -2.19 -10.05
C ALA A 86 -0.09 -1.76 -10.26
N PHE A 87 -0.94 -2.10 -9.27
CA PHE A 87 -2.34 -1.69 -9.20
C PHE A 87 -2.60 -1.01 -7.86
N GLY A 88 -3.43 0.04 -7.86
CA GLY A 88 -3.74 0.76 -6.63
C GLY A 88 -4.96 1.65 -6.74
N ASP A 89 -5.47 2.09 -5.59
CA ASP A 89 -6.69 2.89 -5.49
C ASP A 89 -6.61 3.98 -4.40
N GLU A 90 -5.73 3.84 -3.41
CA GLU A 90 -5.60 4.76 -2.29
C GLU A 90 -4.34 5.63 -2.36
N TYR A 91 -4.33 6.75 -1.66
CA TYR A 91 -3.22 7.71 -1.67
C TYR A 91 -1.86 7.13 -1.27
N ASN A 92 -1.84 6.09 -0.44
CA ASN A 92 -0.61 5.39 -0.08
C ASN A 92 -0.01 4.55 -1.22
N ASP A 93 -0.71 4.43 -2.36
CA ASP A 93 -0.26 3.75 -3.57
C ASP A 93 0.48 4.68 -4.55
N ILE A 94 0.37 6.00 -4.39
CA ILE A 94 0.92 6.98 -5.34
C ILE A 94 2.42 6.76 -5.58
N GLU A 95 3.20 6.60 -4.53
CA GLU A 95 4.64 6.39 -4.68
C GLU A 95 4.97 5.02 -5.30
N MET A 96 4.12 4.03 -5.07
CA MET A 96 4.18 2.73 -5.74
C MET A 96 3.93 2.87 -7.24
N MET A 97 2.88 3.61 -7.65
CA MET A 97 2.57 3.88 -9.06
C MET A 97 3.75 4.50 -9.79
N LYS A 98 4.43 5.46 -9.16
CA LYS A 98 5.60 6.15 -9.72
C LYS A 98 6.88 5.29 -9.78
N SER A 99 6.91 4.16 -9.07
CA SER A 99 8.09 3.29 -8.99
C SER A 99 8.12 2.17 -10.03
N VAL A 100 7.08 2.06 -10.84
CA VAL A 100 6.94 1.06 -11.90
C VAL A 100 6.51 1.71 -13.21
N LYS A 101 6.83 1.08 -14.33
CA LYS A 101 6.44 1.58 -15.65
C LYS A 101 4.98 1.30 -15.98
N TYR A 102 4.45 0.17 -15.55
CA TYR A 102 3.08 -0.25 -15.86
C TYR A 102 2.19 -0.11 -14.63
N SER A 103 1.76 1.12 -14.34
CA SER A 103 0.90 1.43 -13.21
C SER A 103 -0.54 1.60 -13.62
N PHE A 104 -1.45 0.90 -12.93
CA PHE A 104 -2.88 0.88 -13.18
C PHE A 104 -3.64 1.42 -11.96
N ALA A 105 -4.31 2.55 -12.11
CA ALA A 105 -5.28 2.99 -11.13
C ALA A 105 -6.58 2.20 -11.28
N MET A 106 -7.17 1.78 -10.16
CA MET A 106 -8.50 1.21 -10.18
C MET A 106 -9.52 2.28 -10.59
N LYS A 107 -10.58 1.90 -11.31
CA LYS A 107 -11.60 2.84 -11.77
C LYS A 107 -12.24 3.66 -10.63
N HIS A 108 -12.36 3.07 -9.46
CA HIS A 108 -12.84 3.73 -8.23
C HIS A 108 -11.75 4.46 -7.43
N ALA A 109 -10.50 4.46 -7.93
CA ALA A 109 -9.37 5.08 -7.24
C ALA A 109 -9.55 6.57 -7.00
N LYS A 110 -8.90 7.08 -5.96
CA LYS A 110 -8.86 8.51 -5.63
C LYS A 110 -8.25 9.32 -6.79
N PRO A 111 -8.69 10.58 -7.01
CA PRO A 111 -8.22 11.40 -8.14
C PRO A 111 -6.70 11.52 -8.23
N GLY A 112 -5.99 11.68 -7.10
CA GLY A 112 -4.54 11.76 -7.05
C GLY A 112 -3.83 10.46 -7.46
N VAL A 113 -4.46 9.30 -7.24
CA VAL A 113 -3.93 7.99 -7.66
C VAL A 113 -4.07 7.84 -9.17
N LYS A 114 -5.24 8.22 -9.73
CA LYS A 114 -5.46 8.22 -11.18
C LYS A 114 -4.47 9.14 -11.91
N ALA A 115 -4.22 10.32 -11.36
CA ALA A 115 -3.24 11.26 -11.92
C ALA A 115 -1.78 10.74 -11.84
N ALA A 116 -1.48 9.81 -10.95
CA ALA A 116 -0.14 9.23 -10.78
C ALA A 116 0.08 7.94 -11.58
N ALA A 117 -0.98 7.30 -12.06
CA ALA A 117 -0.93 6.07 -12.84
C ALA A 117 -0.91 6.37 -14.35
N PHE A 118 -0.34 5.47 -15.14
CA PHE A 118 -0.35 5.56 -16.60
C PHE A 118 -1.63 5.01 -17.22
N TYR A 119 -2.30 4.07 -16.55
CA TYR A 119 -3.48 3.36 -17.06
C TYR A 119 -4.56 3.29 -16.00
N GLU A 120 -5.79 3.04 -16.43
CA GLU A 120 -6.92 2.72 -15.55
C GLU A 120 -7.49 1.33 -15.86
N THR A 121 -8.01 0.65 -14.83
CA THR A 121 -8.72 -0.63 -15.00
C THR A 121 -9.86 -0.77 -14.01
N GLU A 122 -10.88 -1.51 -14.38
CA GLU A 122 -11.97 -1.86 -13.45
C GLU A 122 -11.56 -3.00 -12.50
N LYS A 123 -10.75 -3.94 -13.01
CA LYS A 123 -10.34 -5.15 -12.29
C LYS A 123 -8.91 -5.53 -12.64
N VAL A 124 -8.18 -6.04 -11.66
CA VAL A 124 -6.81 -6.54 -11.82
C VAL A 124 -6.79 -7.79 -12.71
N GLU A 125 -7.69 -8.72 -12.45
CA GLU A 125 -7.69 -10.05 -13.07
C GLU A 125 -7.72 -10.04 -14.61
N PRO A 126 -8.56 -9.26 -15.32
CA PRO A 126 -8.55 -9.25 -16.77
C PRO A 126 -7.23 -8.77 -17.38
N VAL A 127 -6.54 -7.82 -16.71
CA VAL A 127 -5.22 -7.35 -17.15
C VAL A 127 -4.19 -8.47 -17.02
N LEU A 128 -4.17 -9.16 -15.89
CA LEU A 128 -3.25 -10.28 -15.66
C LEU A 128 -3.53 -11.47 -16.58
N ARG A 129 -4.81 -11.78 -16.86
CA ARG A 129 -5.16 -12.86 -17.80
C ARG A 129 -4.66 -12.56 -19.22
N ARG A 130 -4.80 -11.31 -19.68
CA ARG A 130 -4.26 -10.90 -20.99
C ARG A 130 -2.74 -10.99 -21.02
N LEU A 131 -2.07 -10.55 -19.96
CA LEU A 131 -0.62 -10.63 -19.86
C LEU A 131 -0.12 -12.08 -19.94
N ILE A 132 -0.78 -13.00 -19.23
CA ILE A 132 -0.45 -14.43 -19.27
C ILE A 132 -0.70 -15.00 -20.67
N ALA A 133 -1.82 -14.67 -21.30
CA ALA A 133 -2.15 -15.13 -22.65
C ALA A 133 -1.16 -14.62 -23.71
N ALA A 134 -0.64 -13.41 -23.52
CA ALA A 134 0.41 -12.81 -24.37
C ALA A 134 1.84 -13.29 -24.04
N GLY A 135 1.98 -14.35 -23.22
CA GLY A 135 3.30 -14.87 -22.85
C GLY A 135 4.17 -13.89 -22.07
N GLY A 136 3.56 -12.90 -21.41
CA GLY A 136 4.24 -11.85 -20.68
C GLY A 136 4.54 -10.57 -21.47
N ASP A 137 4.18 -10.52 -22.74
CA ASP A 137 4.34 -9.28 -23.53
C ASP A 137 3.29 -8.24 -23.14
N ILE A 138 3.72 -7.24 -22.40
CA ILE A 138 2.86 -6.15 -21.90
C ILE A 138 2.31 -5.28 -23.04
N LYS A 139 2.97 -5.21 -24.19
CA LYS A 139 2.51 -4.40 -25.33
C LYS A 139 1.21 -4.91 -25.92
N GLU A 140 0.93 -6.20 -25.76
CA GLU A 140 -0.32 -6.81 -26.20
C GLU A 140 -1.46 -6.64 -25.17
N VAL A 141 -1.17 -6.04 -24.01
CA VAL A 141 -2.13 -5.84 -22.91
C VAL A 141 -2.61 -4.39 -22.83
N LEU A 142 -1.79 -3.44 -23.26
CA LEU A 142 -2.04 -2.00 -23.28
C LEU A 142 -2.72 -1.56 -24.57
#